data_0d678ba5d250ef796476f8fc2c02fea9
#
_entry.id   0d678ba5d250ef796476f8fc2c02fea9
#
_cell.length_a   1.000
_cell.length_b   1.000
_cell.length_c   1.000
_cell.angle_alpha   90.00
_cell.angle_beta   90.00
_cell.angle_gamma   90.00
#
_symmetry.space_group_name_H-M   'P 1'
#
loop_
_entity.id
_entity.type
_entity.pdbx_description
1 polymer ?
#
loop_
_entity_poly.entity_id
_entity_poly.type
_entity_poly.pdbx_seq_one_letter_code
_entity_poly.pdbx_strand_id
1 'polypeptide(L)'
;MNFYLKKVEKRIKEKNYDVVIDYSSNLLKYKDFDIAIPVFAWVHFSLTFGEQLSADKIEKYKKQYKKYDKILAICDTMRNEFVDILGMDKTKVELVYNPINLKVIREKAENVNPDYEKYLKENYFLQVSRLTQQKQPEHLVDIYYKLKQRGIKEKLYFIGNGEKVELIKQKIKEYNLENDVILLGQIENPYPFFKNAKLFVHTAKYEGLPTVLLESLAFGTPVVAYDCPTGPKDILGGNSEYGELIPLNDKDMFVEKVYELINNNEKYENYKKISLIRADDFSMESNKAKLKELIENTNF
;
A
#
# COMPACT_ATOMS: atom_id res chain seq x y z
N MET A 1 -16.41 -32.74 5.03
CA MET A 1 -15.53 -31.82 5.79
C MET A 1 -14.11 -31.94 5.27
N ASN A 2 -13.48 -30.83 4.87
CA ASN A 2 -12.18 -30.84 4.19
C ASN A 2 -11.08 -31.22 5.19
N PHE A 3 -10.12 -32.07 4.74
CA PHE A 3 -8.99 -32.54 5.53
C PHE A 3 -8.16 -31.40 6.18
N TYR A 4 -8.08 -30.26 5.52
CA TYR A 4 -7.40 -29.07 6.02
C TYR A 4 -8.09 -28.46 7.23
N LEU A 5 -9.43 -28.27 7.18
CA LEU A 5 -10.23 -27.78 8.32
C LEU A 5 -10.08 -28.68 9.55
N LYS A 6 -10.16 -30.00 9.38
CA LYS A 6 -9.93 -30.95 10.48
C LYS A 6 -8.58 -30.79 11.15
N LYS A 7 -7.53 -30.49 10.36
CA LYS A 7 -6.17 -30.20 10.91
C LYS A 7 -6.15 -28.90 11.72
N VAL A 8 -6.82 -27.85 11.20
CA VAL A 8 -6.91 -26.55 11.91
C VAL A 8 -7.67 -26.74 13.23
N GLU A 9 -8.86 -27.35 13.21
CA GLU A 9 -9.66 -27.62 14.40
C GLU A 9 -8.91 -28.47 15.44
N LYS A 10 -8.22 -29.54 14.97
CA LYS A 10 -7.37 -30.38 15.84
C LYS A 10 -6.28 -29.55 16.51
N ARG A 11 -5.57 -28.70 15.76
CA ARG A 11 -4.47 -27.88 16.28
C ARG A 11 -4.97 -26.83 17.27
N ILE A 12 -6.16 -26.25 17.04
CA ILE A 12 -6.80 -25.32 17.97
C ILE A 12 -7.09 -26.00 19.30
N LYS A 13 -7.68 -27.20 19.26
CA LYS A 13 -8.00 -28.00 20.47
C LYS A 13 -6.73 -28.43 21.24
N GLU A 14 -5.63 -28.73 20.53
CA GLU A 14 -4.39 -29.20 21.16
C GLU A 14 -3.54 -28.10 21.81
N LYS A 15 -3.73 -26.82 21.38
CA LYS A 15 -2.80 -25.73 21.74
C LYS A 15 -3.40 -24.63 22.59
N ASN A 16 -4.67 -24.73 22.98
CA ASN A 16 -5.36 -23.71 23.82
C ASN A 16 -5.18 -22.28 23.30
N TYR A 17 -5.51 -22.03 22.03
CA TYR A 17 -5.50 -20.68 21.47
C TYR A 17 -6.73 -19.90 21.92
N ASP A 18 -6.56 -18.58 22.15
CA ASP A 18 -7.64 -17.65 22.52
C ASP A 18 -8.40 -17.14 21.29
N VAL A 19 -7.74 -17.03 20.14
CA VAL A 19 -8.30 -16.47 18.90
C VAL A 19 -7.66 -17.10 17.66
N VAL A 20 -8.39 -17.20 16.57
CA VAL A 20 -7.89 -17.52 15.23
C VAL A 20 -7.95 -16.28 14.36
N ILE A 21 -6.85 -15.90 13.76
CA ILE A 21 -6.82 -14.85 12.73
C ILE A 21 -6.69 -15.51 11.36
N ASP A 22 -7.75 -15.40 10.56
CA ASP A 22 -7.76 -15.85 9.17
C ASP A 22 -7.20 -14.76 8.26
N TYR A 23 -5.89 -14.82 8.04
CA TYR A 23 -5.17 -13.88 7.20
C TYR A 23 -5.58 -14.06 5.73
N SER A 24 -6.11 -13.01 5.13
CA SER A 24 -6.69 -12.99 3.77
C SER A 24 -7.99 -13.80 3.60
N SER A 25 -8.74 -14.03 4.68
CA SER A 25 -10.08 -14.65 4.65
C SER A 25 -10.12 -16.01 3.92
N ASN A 26 -9.09 -16.82 4.09
CA ASN A 26 -8.96 -18.11 3.40
C ASN A 26 -9.99 -19.15 3.84
N LEU A 27 -10.54 -19.03 5.06
CA LEU A 27 -11.59 -19.92 5.57
C LEU A 27 -12.91 -19.78 4.80
N LEU A 28 -13.14 -18.67 4.09
CA LEU A 28 -14.33 -18.49 3.22
C LEU A 28 -14.45 -19.56 2.11
N LYS A 29 -13.35 -20.24 1.75
CA LYS A 29 -13.37 -21.36 0.80
C LYS A 29 -14.14 -22.57 1.34
N TYR A 30 -14.37 -22.63 2.65
CA TYR A 30 -15.03 -23.74 3.30
C TYR A 30 -16.47 -23.35 3.68
N LYS A 31 -17.42 -24.17 3.26
CA LYS A 31 -18.86 -23.88 3.40
C LYS A 31 -19.27 -23.69 4.86
N ASP A 32 -18.71 -24.51 5.74
CA ASP A 32 -18.99 -24.51 7.17
C ASP A 32 -17.69 -24.76 7.93
N PHE A 33 -17.18 -23.77 8.62
CA PHE A 33 -16.19 -23.94 9.66
C PHE A 33 -16.86 -23.66 11.01
N ASP A 34 -16.73 -24.61 11.91
CA ASP A 34 -17.20 -24.52 13.30
C ASP A 34 -15.96 -24.56 14.20
N ILE A 35 -15.51 -23.38 14.59
CA ILE A 35 -14.34 -23.19 15.44
C ILE A 35 -14.86 -22.66 16.77
N ALA A 36 -14.57 -23.38 17.86
CA ALA A 36 -15.10 -23.10 19.19
C ALA A 36 -14.54 -21.83 19.87
N ILE A 37 -13.59 -21.15 19.25
CA ILE A 37 -12.97 -19.90 19.73
C ILE A 37 -13.18 -18.81 18.70
N PRO A 38 -13.10 -17.51 19.07
CA PRO A 38 -13.31 -16.40 18.15
C PRO A 38 -12.44 -16.46 16.91
N VAL A 39 -13.01 -16.16 15.74
CA VAL A 39 -12.32 -16.14 14.44
C VAL A 39 -12.43 -14.75 13.85
N PHE A 40 -11.28 -14.12 13.64
CA PHE A 40 -11.20 -12.81 12.99
C PHE A 40 -10.75 -12.97 11.53
N ALA A 41 -11.45 -12.31 10.60
CA ALA A 41 -11.00 -12.19 9.22
C ALA A 41 -10.11 -10.96 9.08
N TRP A 42 -8.85 -11.12 8.66
CA TRP A 42 -8.02 -9.97 8.29
C TRP A 42 -8.05 -9.80 6.78
N VAL A 43 -8.72 -8.74 6.32
CA VAL A 43 -9.05 -8.53 4.91
C VAL A 43 -8.02 -7.62 4.25
N HIS A 44 -7.39 -8.11 3.18
CA HIS A 44 -6.30 -7.43 2.47
C HIS A 44 -6.68 -6.94 1.07
N PHE A 45 -7.92 -7.16 0.66
CA PHE A 45 -8.42 -6.77 -0.66
C PHE A 45 -9.77 -6.09 -0.52
N SER A 46 -9.98 -5.02 -1.29
CA SER A 46 -11.28 -4.38 -1.43
C SER A 46 -12.31 -5.36 -2.01
N LEU A 47 -13.54 -5.29 -1.56
CA LEU A 47 -14.66 -6.06 -2.10
C LEU A 47 -14.99 -5.60 -3.53
N THR A 48 -14.84 -4.32 -3.77
CA THR A 48 -15.28 -3.65 -5.00
C THR A 48 -14.15 -3.39 -5.99
N PHE A 49 -12.94 -3.16 -5.50
CA PHE A 49 -11.84 -2.60 -6.30
C PHE A 49 -12.24 -1.32 -7.09
N GLY A 50 -13.23 -0.55 -6.56
CA GLY A 50 -13.79 0.61 -7.22
C GLY A 50 -14.89 0.29 -8.25
N GLU A 51 -15.33 -0.96 -8.35
CA GLU A 51 -16.44 -1.39 -9.22
C GLU A 51 -17.71 -1.67 -8.40
N GLN A 52 -18.86 -1.53 -9.04
CA GLN A 52 -20.15 -1.85 -8.40
C GLN A 52 -20.33 -3.37 -8.30
N LEU A 53 -20.65 -3.86 -7.11
CA LEU A 53 -20.99 -5.27 -6.90
C LEU A 53 -22.43 -5.58 -7.34
N SER A 54 -22.64 -6.76 -7.91
CA SER A 54 -24.01 -7.28 -8.12
C SER A 54 -24.66 -7.69 -6.80
N ALA A 55 -25.98 -7.64 -6.75
CA ALA A 55 -26.77 -8.04 -5.57
C ALA A 55 -26.42 -9.46 -5.11
N ASP A 56 -26.25 -10.41 -6.02
CA ASP A 56 -25.88 -11.79 -5.71
C ASP A 56 -24.50 -11.89 -5.04
N LYS A 57 -23.52 -11.09 -5.49
CA LYS A 57 -22.20 -11.04 -4.86
C LYS A 57 -22.28 -10.44 -3.46
N ILE A 58 -23.08 -9.38 -3.27
CA ILE A 58 -23.29 -8.75 -1.97
C ILE A 58 -23.87 -9.77 -0.99
N GLU A 59 -24.95 -10.45 -1.35
CA GLU A 59 -25.59 -11.46 -0.48
C GLU A 59 -24.66 -12.64 -0.18
N LYS A 60 -23.87 -13.08 -1.17
CA LYS A 60 -22.86 -14.13 -0.99
C LYS A 60 -21.82 -13.69 0.04
N TYR A 61 -21.22 -12.50 -0.12
CA TYR A 61 -20.20 -12.00 0.80
C TYR A 61 -20.79 -11.77 2.20
N LYS A 62 -21.96 -11.16 2.31
CA LYS A 62 -22.66 -10.98 3.57
C LYS A 62 -22.85 -12.29 4.33
N LYS A 63 -23.32 -13.34 3.66
CA LYS A 63 -23.45 -14.68 4.26
C LYS A 63 -22.11 -15.27 4.69
N GLN A 64 -21.07 -15.08 3.90
CA GLN A 64 -19.74 -15.61 4.18
C GLN A 64 -19.09 -14.91 5.38
N TYR A 65 -19.08 -13.57 5.39
CA TYR A 65 -18.40 -12.79 6.43
C TYR A 65 -19.16 -12.75 7.76
N LYS A 66 -20.47 -13.01 7.78
CA LYS A 66 -21.24 -13.17 9.03
C LYS A 66 -20.70 -14.26 9.96
N LYS A 67 -19.93 -15.20 9.44
CA LYS A 67 -19.32 -16.31 10.19
C LYS A 67 -18.14 -15.91 11.07
N TYR A 68 -17.56 -14.75 10.81
CA TYR A 68 -16.47 -14.22 11.61
C TYR A 68 -17.01 -13.39 12.77
N ASP A 69 -16.32 -13.44 13.90
CA ASP A 69 -16.63 -12.65 15.08
C ASP A 69 -16.23 -11.19 14.87
N LYS A 70 -15.07 -10.97 14.25
CA LYS A 70 -14.55 -9.66 13.85
C LYS A 70 -14.01 -9.68 12.43
N ILE A 71 -14.07 -8.52 11.77
CA ILE A 71 -13.44 -8.27 10.47
C ILE A 71 -12.44 -7.14 10.67
N LEU A 72 -11.19 -7.43 10.37
CA LEU A 72 -10.07 -6.48 10.44
C LEU A 72 -9.80 -5.96 9.03
N ALA A 73 -10.21 -4.74 8.75
CA ALA A 73 -9.95 -4.08 7.47
C ALA A 73 -8.63 -3.30 7.55
N ILE A 74 -7.84 -3.33 6.47
CA ILE A 74 -6.53 -2.67 6.44
C ILE A 74 -6.57 -1.19 6.02
N CYS A 75 -7.75 -0.65 5.69
CA CYS A 75 -7.96 0.77 5.42
C CYS A 75 -9.43 1.16 5.65
N ASP A 76 -9.68 2.46 5.84
CA ASP A 76 -11.03 2.96 6.13
C ASP A 76 -12.03 2.69 4.99
N THR A 77 -11.59 2.83 3.75
CA THR A 77 -12.46 2.51 2.59
C THR A 77 -12.92 1.06 2.65
N MET A 78 -12.03 0.12 2.91
CA MET A 78 -12.42 -1.29 3.05
C MET A 78 -13.32 -1.53 4.26
N ARG A 79 -13.08 -0.86 5.40
CA ARG A 79 -13.96 -0.92 6.56
C ARG A 79 -15.39 -0.48 6.18
N ASN A 80 -15.49 0.64 5.46
CA ASN A 80 -16.76 1.19 5.01
C ASN A 80 -17.46 0.26 3.99
N GLU A 81 -16.74 -0.41 3.11
CA GLU A 81 -17.32 -1.42 2.21
C GLU A 81 -18.08 -2.52 2.99
N PHE A 82 -17.51 -3.00 4.08
CA PHE A 82 -18.18 -4.02 4.92
C PHE A 82 -19.41 -3.46 5.64
N VAL A 83 -19.35 -2.24 6.11
CA VAL A 83 -20.48 -1.60 6.83
C VAL A 83 -21.57 -1.17 5.84
N ASP A 84 -21.21 -0.39 4.82
CA ASP A 84 -22.18 0.30 3.97
C ASP A 84 -22.74 -0.60 2.85
N ILE A 85 -21.89 -1.46 2.26
CA ILE A 85 -22.30 -2.35 1.16
C ILE A 85 -22.83 -3.68 1.68
N LEU A 86 -22.14 -4.31 2.63
CA LEU A 86 -22.58 -5.60 3.17
C LEU A 86 -23.56 -5.45 4.34
N GLY A 87 -23.78 -4.23 4.86
CA GLY A 87 -24.64 -4.00 6.01
C GLY A 87 -24.16 -4.74 7.27
N MET A 88 -22.85 -4.83 7.46
CA MET A 88 -22.26 -5.43 8.66
C MET A 88 -22.35 -4.45 9.83
N ASP A 89 -22.50 -5.00 11.05
CA ASP A 89 -22.46 -4.18 12.26
C ASP A 89 -21.09 -3.51 12.41
N LYS A 90 -21.10 -2.19 12.63
CA LYS A 90 -19.88 -1.39 12.84
C LYS A 90 -18.99 -1.91 13.97
N THR A 91 -19.59 -2.50 14.99
CA THR A 91 -18.88 -3.08 16.14
C THR A 91 -18.11 -4.35 15.79
N LYS A 92 -18.42 -4.96 14.64
CA LYS A 92 -17.73 -6.14 14.12
C LYS A 92 -16.59 -5.80 13.15
N VAL A 93 -16.56 -4.58 12.61
CA VAL A 93 -15.60 -4.20 11.56
C VAL A 93 -14.62 -3.17 12.11
N GLU A 94 -13.41 -3.63 12.33
CA GLU A 94 -12.35 -2.85 12.94
C GLU A 94 -11.27 -2.45 11.91
N LEU A 95 -10.67 -1.27 12.11
CA LEU A 95 -9.55 -0.83 11.30
C LEU A 95 -8.24 -1.28 11.95
N VAL A 96 -7.52 -2.18 11.29
CA VAL A 96 -6.18 -2.64 11.72
C VAL A 96 -5.27 -2.63 10.51
N TYR A 97 -4.36 -1.69 10.46
CA TYR A 97 -3.44 -1.53 9.33
C TYR A 97 -2.47 -2.70 9.19
N ASN A 98 -1.95 -2.91 7.98
CA ASN A 98 -0.77 -3.75 7.80
C ASN A 98 0.43 -3.07 8.48
N PRO A 99 1.04 -3.69 9.49
CA PRO A 99 2.14 -3.05 10.20
C PRO A 99 3.43 -3.03 9.38
N ILE A 100 4.20 -1.95 9.53
CA ILE A 100 5.55 -1.84 9.01
C ILE A 100 6.57 -1.90 10.15
N ASN A 101 7.64 -2.67 9.97
CA ASN A 101 8.74 -2.71 10.94
C ASN A 101 9.75 -1.60 10.63
N LEU A 102 9.50 -0.41 11.19
CA LEU A 102 10.31 0.79 10.95
C LEU A 102 11.79 0.58 11.30
N LYS A 103 12.08 -0.15 12.38
CA LYS A 103 13.45 -0.44 12.81
C LYS A 103 14.19 -1.26 11.74
N VAL A 104 13.58 -2.36 11.30
CA VAL A 104 14.20 -3.27 10.33
C VAL A 104 14.45 -2.59 9.00
N ILE A 105 13.48 -1.81 8.48
CA ILE A 105 13.68 -1.13 7.18
C ILE A 105 14.74 -0.04 7.27
N ARG A 106 14.82 0.71 8.38
CA ARG A 106 15.86 1.71 8.61
C ARG A 106 17.25 1.07 8.71
N GLU A 107 17.39 -0.05 9.44
CA GLU A 107 18.64 -0.82 9.48
C GLU A 107 19.03 -1.36 8.10
N LYS A 108 18.10 -1.86 7.32
CA LYS A 108 18.37 -2.33 5.95
C LYS A 108 18.79 -1.21 5.01
N ALA A 109 18.31 0.02 5.22
CA ALA A 109 18.68 1.17 4.38
C ALA A 109 20.15 1.58 4.53
N GLU A 110 20.83 1.17 5.61
CA GLU A 110 22.27 1.40 5.79
C GLU A 110 23.13 0.39 5.00
N ASN A 111 22.54 -0.74 4.57
CA ASN A 111 23.24 -1.77 3.82
C ASN A 111 23.15 -1.51 2.31
N VAL A 112 24.04 -0.73 1.80
CA VAL A 112 24.12 -0.37 0.36
C VAL A 112 24.92 -1.42 -0.39
N ASN A 113 24.35 -1.97 -1.47
CA ASN A 113 25.11 -2.77 -2.42
C ASN A 113 25.99 -1.82 -3.26
N PRO A 114 27.33 -2.07 -3.36
CA PRO A 114 28.26 -1.22 -4.11
C PRO A 114 27.85 -0.96 -5.56
N ASP A 115 27.20 -1.91 -6.22
CA ASP A 115 26.73 -1.77 -7.60
C ASP A 115 25.73 -0.62 -7.79
N TYR A 116 25.05 -0.23 -6.71
CA TYR A 116 24.01 0.81 -6.73
C TYR A 116 24.47 2.16 -6.19
N GLU A 117 25.67 2.28 -5.61
CA GLU A 117 26.14 3.53 -5.02
C GLU A 117 26.11 4.73 -5.98
N LYS A 118 26.42 4.50 -7.26
CA LYS A 118 26.39 5.55 -8.28
C LYS A 118 25.01 6.17 -8.47
N TYR A 119 23.94 5.36 -8.32
CA TYR A 119 22.56 5.82 -8.46
C TYR A 119 22.09 6.61 -7.25
N LEU A 120 22.55 6.24 -6.04
CA LEU A 120 22.19 6.91 -4.79
C LEU A 120 22.80 8.31 -4.65
N LYS A 121 23.82 8.65 -5.45
CA LYS A 121 24.46 9.98 -5.47
C LYS A 121 23.73 10.99 -6.35
N GLU A 122 22.79 10.53 -7.15
CA GLU A 122 21.98 11.36 -8.04
C GLU A 122 20.74 11.90 -7.30
N ASN A 123 20.14 12.98 -7.80
CA ASN A 123 18.81 13.39 -7.40
C ASN A 123 17.78 12.66 -8.26
N TYR A 124 16.80 12.01 -7.65
CA TYR A 124 15.82 11.21 -8.40
C TYR A 124 14.45 11.13 -7.73
N PHE A 125 13.44 10.90 -8.55
CA PHE A 125 12.14 10.40 -8.16
C PHE A 125 12.16 8.88 -8.20
N LEU A 126 11.48 8.23 -7.26
CA LEU A 126 11.50 6.79 -7.11
C LEU A 126 10.09 6.20 -7.29
N GLN A 127 9.99 5.14 -8.08
CA GLN A 127 8.86 4.21 -8.04
C GLN A 127 9.36 2.80 -7.76
N VAL A 128 8.77 2.14 -6.75
CA VAL A 128 9.03 0.74 -6.41
C VAL A 128 7.72 -0.02 -6.52
N SER A 129 7.60 -0.90 -7.51
CA SER A 129 6.38 -1.70 -7.71
C SER A 129 6.60 -2.81 -8.72
N ARG A 130 5.66 -3.76 -8.80
CA ARG A 130 5.52 -4.57 -10.01
C ARG A 130 5.14 -3.65 -11.18
N LEU A 131 5.82 -3.76 -12.29
CA LEU A 131 5.56 -2.93 -13.49
C LEU A 131 4.41 -3.55 -14.31
N THR A 132 3.19 -3.44 -13.76
CA THR A 132 1.97 -4.07 -14.28
C THR A 132 0.92 -3.04 -14.67
N GLN A 133 -0.13 -3.48 -15.38
CA GLN A 133 -1.25 -2.60 -15.72
C GLN A 133 -1.93 -1.98 -14.49
N GLN A 134 -1.97 -2.70 -13.35
CA GLN A 134 -2.48 -2.17 -12.09
C GLN A 134 -1.70 -0.94 -11.61
N LYS A 135 -0.39 -0.93 -11.77
CA LYS A 135 0.50 0.13 -11.28
C LYS A 135 0.68 1.30 -12.25
N GLN A 136 0.22 1.15 -13.49
CA GLN A 136 0.25 2.16 -14.55
C GLN A 136 1.62 2.89 -14.66
N PRO A 137 2.75 2.17 -14.72
CA PRO A 137 4.07 2.81 -14.77
C PRO A 137 4.28 3.65 -16.04
N GLU A 138 3.56 3.34 -17.13
CA GLU A 138 3.55 4.12 -18.36
C GLU A 138 2.99 5.54 -18.16
N HIS A 139 2.04 5.74 -17.22
CA HIS A 139 1.56 7.08 -16.87
C HIS A 139 2.68 7.93 -16.26
N LEU A 140 3.52 7.30 -15.45
CA LEU A 140 4.61 8.02 -14.82
C LEU A 140 5.68 8.45 -15.83
N VAL A 141 5.93 7.68 -16.90
CA VAL A 141 6.82 8.10 -18.00
C VAL A 141 6.23 9.32 -18.72
N ASP A 142 4.90 9.33 -18.99
CA ASP A 142 4.24 10.48 -19.62
C ASP A 142 4.29 11.74 -18.73
N ILE A 143 4.06 11.58 -17.42
CA ILE A 143 4.18 12.65 -16.42
C ILE A 143 5.62 13.18 -16.39
N TYR A 144 6.59 12.28 -16.33
CA TYR A 144 7.99 12.65 -16.26
C TYR A 144 8.47 13.37 -17.52
N TYR A 145 8.02 12.97 -18.70
CA TYR A 145 8.28 13.70 -19.95
C TYR A 145 7.84 15.16 -19.85
N LYS A 146 6.61 15.42 -19.35
CA LYS A 146 6.10 16.78 -19.14
C LYS A 146 6.92 17.56 -18.11
N LEU A 147 7.38 16.89 -17.03
CA LEU A 147 8.26 17.50 -16.02
C LEU A 147 9.62 17.89 -16.62
N LYS A 148 10.19 17.07 -17.49
CA LYS A 148 11.44 17.40 -18.22
C LYS A 148 11.25 18.63 -19.11
N GLN A 149 10.11 18.78 -19.78
CA GLN A 149 9.79 19.98 -20.59
C GLN A 149 9.73 21.26 -19.73
N ARG A 150 9.46 21.12 -18.43
CA ARG A 150 9.45 22.21 -17.45
C ARG A 150 10.80 22.44 -16.76
N GLY A 151 11.84 21.71 -17.18
CA GLY A 151 13.21 21.91 -16.70
C GLY A 151 13.59 21.13 -15.44
N ILE A 152 12.80 20.13 -15.02
CA ILE A 152 13.15 19.21 -13.91
C ILE A 152 14.44 18.47 -14.29
N LYS A 153 15.39 18.41 -13.35
CA LYS A 153 16.72 17.81 -13.54
C LYS A 153 16.86 16.44 -12.87
N GLU A 154 16.02 16.18 -11.87
CA GLU A 154 15.96 14.90 -11.15
C GLU A 154 15.69 13.76 -12.12
N LYS A 155 16.34 12.63 -11.94
CA LYS A 155 16.10 11.40 -12.72
C LYS A 155 14.82 10.69 -12.24
N LEU A 156 14.33 9.72 -12.99
CA LEU A 156 13.26 8.83 -12.58
C LEU A 156 13.78 7.40 -12.51
N TYR A 157 13.71 6.78 -11.35
CA TYR A 157 14.09 5.39 -11.15
C TYR A 157 12.90 4.49 -10.93
N PHE A 158 12.86 3.39 -11.67
CA PHE A 158 11.92 2.30 -11.48
C PHE A 158 12.65 1.10 -10.87
N ILE A 159 12.15 0.62 -9.73
CA ILE A 159 12.57 -0.64 -9.13
C ILE A 159 11.41 -1.63 -9.21
N GLY A 160 11.66 -2.77 -9.84
CA GLY A 160 10.71 -3.84 -10.04
C GLY A 160 10.72 -4.40 -11.44
N ASN A 161 9.81 -5.35 -11.70
CA ASN A 161 9.65 -6.02 -12.98
C ASN A 161 8.17 -6.29 -13.26
N GLY A 162 7.81 -6.59 -14.51
CA GLY A 162 6.44 -6.91 -14.90
C GLY A 162 6.19 -6.81 -16.40
N GLU A 163 4.97 -7.10 -16.81
CA GLU A 163 4.57 -7.15 -18.22
C GLU A 163 4.65 -5.80 -18.95
N LYS A 164 4.76 -4.67 -18.23
CA LYS A 164 4.84 -3.33 -18.83
C LYS A 164 6.27 -2.85 -19.13
N VAL A 165 7.30 -3.64 -18.81
CA VAL A 165 8.71 -3.24 -19.00
C VAL A 165 8.99 -2.81 -20.44
N GLU A 166 8.54 -3.59 -21.43
CA GLU A 166 8.82 -3.26 -22.83
C GLU A 166 8.05 -2.01 -23.30
N LEU A 167 6.83 -1.80 -22.82
CA LEU A 167 6.08 -0.57 -23.09
C LEU A 167 6.80 0.66 -22.51
N ILE A 168 7.34 0.53 -21.29
CA ILE A 168 8.11 1.61 -20.65
C ILE A 168 9.36 1.93 -21.46
N LYS A 169 10.14 0.92 -21.87
CA LYS A 169 11.33 1.10 -22.73
C LYS A 169 10.99 1.79 -24.04
N GLN A 170 9.87 1.39 -24.68
CA GLN A 170 9.42 2.03 -25.91
C GLN A 170 9.13 3.52 -25.68
N LYS A 171 8.40 3.89 -24.62
CA LYS A 171 8.10 5.29 -24.28
C LYS A 171 9.36 6.09 -23.93
N ILE A 172 10.28 5.50 -23.19
CA ILE A 172 11.58 6.13 -22.87
C ILE A 172 12.30 6.53 -24.15
N LYS A 173 12.36 5.63 -25.13
CA LYS A 173 12.99 5.88 -26.44
C LYS A 173 12.20 6.92 -27.25
N GLU A 174 10.88 6.82 -27.30
CA GLU A 174 10.00 7.77 -28.01
C GLU A 174 10.20 9.21 -27.51
N TYR A 175 10.36 9.37 -26.19
CA TYR A 175 10.54 10.68 -25.56
C TYR A 175 12.02 11.11 -25.41
N ASN A 176 12.99 10.32 -25.89
CA ASN A 176 14.43 10.55 -25.75
C ASN A 176 14.86 10.73 -24.27
N LEU A 177 14.38 9.83 -23.38
CA LEU A 177 14.61 9.89 -21.95
C LEU A 177 15.60 8.83 -21.43
N GLU A 178 16.41 8.21 -22.30
CA GLU A 178 17.30 7.08 -21.96
C GLU A 178 18.33 7.43 -20.88
N ASN A 179 18.72 8.70 -20.79
CA ASN A 179 19.67 9.17 -19.78
C ASN A 179 19.01 9.62 -18.46
N ASP A 180 17.68 9.76 -18.46
CA ASP A 180 16.93 10.33 -17.36
C ASP A 180 16.03 9.31 -16.64
N VAL A 181 15.50 8.31 -17.35
CA VAL A 181 14.65 7.26 -16.81
C VAL A 181 15.39 5.94 -16.75
N ILE A 182 15.62 5.43 -15.56
CA ILE A 182 16.44 4.23 -15.34
C ILE A 182 15.57 3.09 -14.79
N LEU A 183 15.55 1.97 -15.50
CA LEU A 183 14.94 0.72 -15.06
C LEU A 183 16.00 -0.10 -14.33
N LEU A 184 15.95 -0.13 -13.00
CA LEU A 184 16.93 -0.84 -12.16
C LEU A 184 16.64 -2.33 -12.01
N GLY A 185 15.49 -2.80 -12.55
CA GLY A 185 15.07 -4.19 -12.36
C GLY A 185 14.60 -4.48 -10.93
N GLN A 186 14.54 -5.75 -10.58
CA GLN A 186 14.16 -6.16 -9.24
C GLN A 186 15.37 -6.06 -8.29
N ILE A 187 15.21 -5.33 -7.20
CA ILE A 187 16.23 -5.15 -6.15
C ILE A 187 15.72 -5.78 -4.87
N GLU A 188 16.52 -6.63 -4.24
CA GLU A 188 16.16 -7.33 -3.00
C GLU A 188 16.01 -6.36 -1.82
N ASN A 189 16.92 -5.39 -1.71
CA ASN A 189 16.88 -4.36 -0.68
C ASN A 189 16.71 -2.96 -1.30
N PRO A 190 15.49 -2.47 -1.51
CA PRO A 190 15.25 -1.16 -2.11
C PRO A 190 15.35 0.00 -1.12
N TYR A 191 15.49 -0.25 0.18
CA TYR A 191 15.42 0.79 1.22
C TYR A 191 16.47 1.89 1.12
N PRO A 192 17.72 1.64 0.67
CA PRO A 192 18.67 2.72 0.38
C PRO A 192 18.12 3.73 -0.65
N PHE A 193 17.35 3.25 -1.64
CA PHE A 193 16.73 4.12 -2.64
C PHE A 193 15.59 4.95 -2.06
N PHE A 194 14.76 4.40 -1.20
CA PHE A 194 13.72 5.19 -0.50
C PHE A 194 14.35 6.30 0.34
N LYS A 195 15.40 5.98 1.09
CA LYS A 195 16.12 6.93 1.98
C LYS A 195 16.71 8.11 1.22
N ASN A 196 17.20 7.91 0.01
CA ASN A 196 17.90 8.92 -0.78
C ASN A 196 17.05 9.56 -1.89
N ALA A 197 15.81 9.10 -2.11
CA ALA A 197 14.94 9.67 -3.11
C ALA A 197 14.51 11.10 -2.76
N LYS A 198 14.42 11.95 -3.76
CA LYS A 198 13.84 13.28 -3.64
C LYS A 198 12.32 13.20 -3.44
N LEU A 199 11.64 12.37 -4.22
CA LEU A 199 10.20 12.07 -4.09
C LEU A 199 9.95 10.59 -4.36
N PHE A 200 8.94 10.05 -3.71
CA PHE A 200 8.33 8.80 -4.12
C PHE A 200 7.06 9.11 -4.93
N VAL A 201 6.95 8.50 -6.10
CA VAL A 201 5.86 8.75 -7.05
C VAL A 201 5.09 7.47 -7.34
N HIS A 202 3.74 7.52 -7.29
CA HIS A 202 2.93 6.31 -7.38
C HIS A 202 1.67 6.51 -8.22
N THR A 203 1.52 5.73 -9.28
CA THR A 203 0.47 5.90 -10.28
C THR A 203 -0.50 4.72 -10.36
N ALA A 204 -0.65 3.96 -9.26
CA ALA A 204 -1.51 2.77 -9.27
C ALA A 204 -2.99 3.12 -9.50
N LYS A 205 -3.68 2.27 -10.26
CA LYS A 205 -5.12 2.36 -10.53
C LYS A 205 -5.97 1.88 -9.35
N TYR A 206 -5.49 0.90 -8.60
CA TYR A 206 -6.13 0.36 -7.41
C TYR A 206 -5.09 -0.31 -6.50
N GLU A 207 -5.33 -0.25 -5.19
CA GLU A 207 -4.49 -0.81 -4.13
C GLU A 207 -5.36 -1.52 -3.06
N GLY A 208 -4.72 -2.09 -2.06
CA GLY A 208 -5.30 -2.35 -0.76
C GLY A 208 -4.84 -1.28 0.22
N LEU A 209 -3.69 -1.52 0.86
CA LEU A 209 -2.92 -0.52 1.58
C LEU A 209 -1.48 -0.58 1.02
N PRO A 210 -1.06 0.37 0.17
CA PRO A 210 0.23 0.30 -0.52
C PRO A 210 1.40 0.51 0.45
N THR A 211 2.04 -0.58 0.87
CA THR A 211 3.16 -0.53 1.84
C THR A 211 4.34 0.29 1.35
N VAL A 212 4.55 0.39 0.04
CA VAL A 212 5.61 1.22 -0.55
C VAL A 212 5.47 2.73 -0.22
N LEU A 213 4.23 3.22 0.00
CA LEU A 213 4.01 4.58 0.48
C LEU A 213 4.45 4.70 1.95
N LEU A 214 4.11 3.71 2.77
CA LEU A 214 4.54 3.65 4.17
C LEU A 214 6.06 3.55 4.28
N GLU A 215 6.69 2.75 3.42
CA GLU A 215 8.14 2.63 3.31
C GLU A 215 8.78 3.99 2.97
N SER A 216 8.18 4.76 2.06
CA SER A 216 8.63 6.11 1.75
C SER A 216 8.51 7.06 2.95
N LEU A 217 7.35 7.09 3.60
CA LEU A 217 7.12 7.92 4.79
C LEU A 217 8.11 7.60 5.92
N ALA A 218 8.48 6.33 6.09
CA ALA A 218 9.42 5.87 7.12
C ALA A 218 10.82 6.47 7.01
N PHE A 219 11.18 7.00 5.83
CA PHE A 219 12.43 7.72 5.57
C PHE A 219 12.25 9.24 5.46
N GLY A 220 11.04 9.73 5.64
CA GLY A 220 10.72 11.14 5.42
C GLY A 220 10.79 11.54 3.95
N THR A 221 10.68 10.59 3.02
CA THR A 221 10.64 10.88 1.58
C THR A 221 9.22 11.25 1.19
N PRO A 222 8.97 12.50 0.73
CA PRO A 222 7.64 12.95 0.38
C PRO A 222 7.02 12.14 -0.75
N VAL A 223 5.71 11.92 -0.67
CA VAL A 223 4.95 11.08 -1.60
C VAL A 223 4.02 11.92 -2.46
N VAL A 224 3.99 11.61 -3.76
CA VAL A 224 2.94 12.06 -4.70
C VAL A 224 2.29 10.82 -5.30
N ALA A 225 0.98 10.64 -5.11
CA ALA A 225 0.29 9.42 -5.52
C ALA A 225 -1.08 9.70 -6.11
N TYR A 226 -1.54 8.84 -7.05
CA TYR A 226 -2.94 8.85 -7.42
C TYR A 226 -3.83 8.46 -6.24
N ASP A 227 -4.95 9.18 -6.07
CA ASP A 227 -6.04 8.83 -5.16
C ASP A 227 -6.87 7.69 -5.78
N CYS A 228 -6.30 6.50 -5.78
CA CYS A 228 -7.02 5.31 -6.22
C CYS A 228 -7.99 4.82 -5.11
N PRO A 229 -8.97 3.97 -5.42
CA PRO A 229 -10.11 3.68 -4.55
C PRO A 229 -9.80 3.30 -3.11
N THR A 230 -8.65 2.66 -2.86
CA THR A 230 -8.27 2.20 -1.52
C THR A 230 -6.80 2.50 -1.20
N GLY A 231 -6.52 2.85 0.04
CA GLY A 231 -5.20 2.92 0.65
C GLY A 231 -4.43 4.24 0.57
N PRO A 232 -4.16 4.87 -0.59
CA PRO A 232 -3.39 6.11 -0.63
C PRO A 232 -3.98 7.22 0.24
N LYS A 233 -5.29 7.41 0.21
CA LYS A 233 -6.02 8.38 1.03
C LYS A 233 -5.88 8.09 2.54
N ASP A 234 -5.91 6.82 2.92
CA ASP A 234 -5.70 6.40 4.31
C ASP A 234 -4.30 6.72 4.81
N ILE A 235 -3.31 6.70 3.91
CA ILE A 235 -1.90 6.95 4.24
C ILE A 235 -1.58 8.44 4.21
N LEU A 236 -1.98 9.13 3.15
CA LEU A 236 -1.58 10.51 2.88
C LEU A 236 -2.56 11.55 3.44
N GLY A 237 -3.70 11.10 4.00
CA GLY A 237 -4.76 11.97 4.50
C GLY A 237 -5.70 12.44 3.37
N GLY A 238 -6.97 12.70 3.72
CA GLY A 238 -8.01 13.02 2.73
C GLY A 238 -7.85 14.36 2.01
N ASN A 239 -7.10 15.28 2.62
CA ASN A 239 -6.82 16.61 2.06
C ASN A 239 -5.30 16.78 1.81
N SER A 240 -4.59 15.71 1.51
CA SER A 240 -3.13 15.72 1.28
C SER A 240 -2.32 16.20 2.50
N GLU A 241 -2.72 15.82 3.70
CA GLU A 241 -2.05 16.24 4.94
C GLU A 241 -0.62 15.71 5.04
N TYR A 242 -0.34 14.50 4.51
CA TYR A 242 0.95 13.82 4.66
C TYR A 242 1.66 13.53 3.34
N GLY A 243 1.18 14.08 2.23
CA GLY A 243 1.70 13.90 0.87
C GLY A 243 0.65 14.33 -0.15
N GLU A 244 0.99 14.41 -1.42
CA GLU A 244 0.07 14.85 -2.46
C GLU A 244 -0.81 13.70 -2.97
N LEU A 245 -2.12 13.85 -2.84
CA LEU A 245 -3.12 12.99 -3.48
C LEU A 245 -3.61 13.63 -4.77
N ILE A 246 -3.49 12.91 -5.86
CA ILE A 246 -3.85 13.38 -7.20
C ILE A 246 -5.06 12.60 -7.70
N PRO A 247 -6.08 13.26 -8.24
CA PRO A 247 -7.21 12.55 -8.84
C PRO A 247 -6.75 11.45 -9.80
N LEU A 248 -7.39 10.29 -9.73
CA LEU A 248 -6.99 9.12 -10.51
C LEU A 248 -6.90 9.45 -12.01
N ASN A 249 -5.76 9.13 -12.62
CA ASN A 249 -5.43 9.37 -14.02
C ASN A 249 -5.24 10.85 -14.42
N ASP A 250 -5.29 11.80 -13.50
CA ASP A 250 -5.00 13.21 -13.79
C ASP A 250 -3.48 13.46 -13.86
N LYS A 251 -2.92 13.20 -15.03
CA LYS A 251 -1.47 13.36 -15.28
C LYS A 251 -1.05 14.83 -15.21
N ASP A 252 -1.92 15.77 -15.59
CA ASP A 252 -1.59 17.19 -15.61
C ASP A 252 -1.51 17.73 -14.19
N MET A 253 -2.47 17.43 -13.35
CA MET A 253 -2.39 17.77 -11.92
C MET A 253 -1.20 17.09 -11.24
N PHE A 254 -0.86 15.85 -11.60
CA PHE A 254 0.32 15.19 -11.09
C PHE A 254 1.61 15.96 -11.42
N VAL A 255 1.74 16.43 -12.66
CA VAL A 255 2.85 17.29 -13.10
C VAL A 255 2.91 18.57 -12.29
N GLU A 256 1.78 19.26 -12.13
CA GLU A 256 1.71 20.51 -11.36
C GLU A 256 2.15 20.30 -9.91
N LYS A 257 1.65 19.26 -9.25
CA LYS A 257 1.96 19.00 -7.83
C LYS A 257 3.41 18.58 -7.61
N VAL A 258 3.97 17.76 -8.49
CA VAL A 258 5.41 17.44 -8.43
C VAL A 258 6.24 18.70 -8.67
N TYR A 259 5.91 19.51 -9.68
CA TYR A 259 6.64 20.73 -9.97
C TYR A 259 6.57 21.74 -8.83
N GLU A 260 5.36 21.96 -8.27
CA GLU A 260 5.14 22.82 -7.10
C GLU A 260 6.01 22.36 -5.92
N LEU A 261 5.96 21.05 -5.60
CA LEU A 261 6.64 20.50 -4.43
C LEU A 261 8.17 20.60 -4.55
N ILE A 262 8.72 20.38 -5.74
CA ILE A 262 10.18 20.49 -5.96
C ILE A 262 10.66 21.94 -5.85
N ASN A 263 9.84 22.92 -6.23
CA ASN A 263 10.20 24.35 -6.22
C ASN A 263 9.76 25.08 -4.94
N ASN A 264 9.00 24.44 -4.05
CA ASN A 264 8.59 25.00 -2.77
C ASN A 264 9.32 24.27 -1.61
N ASN A 265 10.45 24.82 -1.21
CA ASN A 265 11.28 24.20 -0.17
C ASN A 265 10.58 24.11 1.19
N GLU A 266 9.73 25.08 1.57
CA GLU A 266 9.00 25.04 2.84
C GLU A 266 8.00 23.86 2.85
N LYS A 267 7.20 23.71 1.81
CA LYS A 267 6.25 22.60 1.66
C LYS A 267 6.98 21.25 1.62
N TYR A 268 8.09 21.17 0.90
CA TYR A 268 8.92 19.98 0.79
C TYR A 268 9.48 19.53 2.16
N GLU A 269 10.10 20.43 2.92
CA GLU A 269 10.65 20.12 4.24
C GLU A 269 9.53 19.81 5.25
N ASN A 270 8.37 20.46 5.13
CA ASN A 270 7.21 20.10 5.95
C ASN A 270 6.78 18.65 5.69
N TYR A 271 6.61 18.25 4.42
CA TYR A 271 6.25 16.85 4.11
C TYR A 271 7.29 15.84 4.59
N LYS A 272 8.57 16.14 4.50
CA LYS A 272 9.62 15.30 5.09
C LYS A 272 9.41 15.05 6.57
N LYS A 273 9.14 16.12 7.32
CA LYS A 273 8.95 16.06 8.77
C LYS A 273 7.69 15.29 9.16
N ILE A 274 6.54 15.64 8.55
CA ILE A 274 5.26 15.02 8.92
C ILE A 274 5.15 13.57 8.43
N SER A 275 5.84 13.19 7.35
CA SER A 275 5.94 11.81 6.86
C SER A 275 6.50 10.88 7.94
N LEU A 276 7.57 11.29 8.62
CA LEU A 276 8.17 10.49 9.70
C LEU A 276 7.19 10.26 10.86
N ILE A 277 6.43 11.30 11.23
CA ILE A 277 5.39 11.21 12.28
C ILE A 277 4.28 10.27 11.81
N ARG A 278 3.81 10.43 10.56
CA ARG A 278 2.73 9.60 10.02
C ARG A 278 3.11 8.13 9.93
N ALA A 279 4.37 7.80 9.63
CA ALA A 279 4.84 6.43 9.57
C ALA A 279 4.67 5.66 10.90
N ASP A 280 4.73 6.35 12.04
CA ASP A 280 4.55 5.72 13.37
C ASP A 280 3.13 5.20 13.59
N ASP A 281 2.11 5.79 12.96
CA ASP A 281 0.72 5.30 13.02
C ASP A 281 0.59 3.89 12.44
N PHE A 282 1.46 3.54 11.51
CA PHE A 282 1.50 2.24 10.82
C PHE A 282 2.60 1.32 11.37
N SER A 283 3.27 1.71 12.45
CA SER A 283 4.33 0.91 13.05
C SER A 283 3.81 -0.43 13.57
N MET A 284 4.74 -1.38 13.73
CA MET A 284 4.41 -2.68 14.33
C MET A 284 3.93 -2.52 15.78
N GLU A 285 4.50 -1.57 16.50
CA GLU A 285 4.15 -1.26 17.90
C GLU A 285 2.71 -0.76 18.01
N SER A 286 2.32 0.23 17.20
CA SER A 286 0.96 0.80 17.19
C SER A 286 -0.09 -0.24 16.82
N ASN A 287 0.14 -1.03 15.77
CA ASN A 287 -0.79 -2.05 15.32
C ASN A 287 -0.88 -3.25 16.27
N LYS A 288 0.24 -3.65 16.91
CA LYS A 288 0.24 -4.70 17.93
C LYS A 288 -0.57 -4.30 19.16
N ALA A 289 -0.44 -3.05 19.62
CA ALA A 289 -1.23 -2.54 20.75
C ALA A 289 -2.74 -2.61 20.45
N LYS A 290 -3.14 -2.14 19.27
CA LYS A 290 -4.54 -2.17 18.83
C LYS A 290 -5.07 -3.61 18.70
N LEU A 291 -4.31 -4.50 18.07
CA LEU A 291 -4.73 -5.90 17.92
C LEU A 291 -4.88 -6.58 19.28
N LYS A 292 -3.96 -6.31 20.23
CA LYS A 292 -4.04 -6.84 21.59
C LYS A 292 -5.30 -6.36 22.30
N GLU A 293 -5.61 -5.07 22.26
CA GLU A 293 -6.84 -4.49 22.81
C GLU A 293 -8.09 -5.14 22.24
N LEU A 294 -8.14 -5.37 20.92
CA LEU A 294 -9.28 -6.03 20.28
C LEU A 294 -9.47 -7.48 20.73
N ILE A 295 -8.38 -8.22 20.95
CA ILE A 295 -8.43 -9.58 21.47
C ILE A 295 -8.92 -9.58 22.93
N GLU A 296 -8.36 -8.72 23.78
CA GLU A 296 -8.73 -8.63 25.20
C GLU A 296 -10.19 -8.18 25.41
N ASN A 297 -10.72 -7.34 24.54
CA ASN A 297 -12.12 -6.87 24.59
C ASN A 297 -13.12 -7.84 23.92
N THR A 298 -12.64 -8.91 23.30
CA THR A 298 -13.53 -9.94 22.77
C THR A 298 -13.91 -10.88 23.91
N ASN A 299 -15.17 -10.82 24.36
CA ASN A 299 -15.67 -11.71 25.41
C ASN A 299 -15.61 -13.17 24.91
N PHE A 300 -14.89 -13.99 25.65
CA PHE A 300 -14.78 -15.43 25.42
C PHE A 300 -15.91 -16.19 26.09
#